data_3dd07087161e5f2e7c04eb55b216c442
#
_entry.id   3dd07087161e5f2e7c04eb55b216c442
#
_cell.length_a   1.000
_cell.length_b   1.000
_cell.length_c   1.000
_cell.angle_alpha   90.00
_cell.angle_beta   90.00
_cell.angle_gamma   90.00
#
_symmetry.space_group_name_H-M   'P 1'
#
loop_
_entity.id
_entity.type
_entity.pdbx_description
1 polymer ?
#
loop_
_entity_poly.entity_id
_entity_poly.type
_entity_poly.pdbx_seq_one_letter_code
_entity_poly.pdbx_strand_id
1 'polypeptide(L)'
;MTLSVDNLLMAQLENFRLKVFRTVGEHLSFRKAAELLFLTQPAVTLQIKALEQDLGVRLFDRSGGHVTLTKEGAILLRYAHKIAAIVSEVEQELLPGEGQLSGILALGVSTTIAQYVLPRLLGVFLAEHARLQLSLHSGNTDAIVQLLLSDKVSIGLIEGPARQREVRTEAFMEDRLVLIARPDLEFRRLSHDRLLASTLLVREYGSGSRHVVEAALENAGFKLKSFKNVIELDSTEAIKSAVEAGLGVGFVSCWAIHKEIELGALEVVEVEGLRVTRNYLVVSRVGPEPSGAAGAFRSFALDRAKHLSEQYENTRHRNAPSR
;
A
#
# COMPACT_ATOMS: atom_id res chain seq x y z
N MET A 1 3.11 41.22 9.03
CA MET A 1 3.36 39.87 8.51
C MET A 1 3.97 39.09 9.66
N THR A 2 3.11 38.66 10.58
CA THR A 2 3.47 37.96 11.80
C THR A 2 3.66 36.48 11.43
N LEU A 3 4.93 36.04 11.45
CA LEU A 3 5.22 34.61 11.47
C LEU A 3 4.57 34.06 12.75
N SER A 4 3.70 33.08 12.63
CA SER A 4 3.05 32.50 13.79
C SER A 4 4.12 31.87 14.70
N VAL A 5 3.94 31.97 16.00
CA VAL A 5 4.85 31.44 17.03
C VAL A 5 5.09 29.96 16.81
N ASP A 6 4.13 29.24 16.22
CA ASP A 6 4.17 27.82 15.89
C ASP A 6 5.26 27.46 14.89
N ASN A 7 5.53 28.34 13.89
CA ASN A 7 6.60 28.10 12.91
C ASN A 7 8.01 28.29 13.51
N LEU A 8 8.14 29.03 14.60
CA LEU A 8 9.40 29.25 15.28
C LEU A 8 9.75 28.11 16.24
N LEU A 9 8.76 27.50 16.91
CA LEU A 9 8.95 26.34 17.79
C LEU A 9 9.29 25.07 16.98
N MET A 10 8.61 24.87 15.86
CA MET A 10 8.85 23.74 14.94
C MET A 10 10.25 23.74 14.33
N ALA A 11 10.83 24.94 14.10
CA ALA A 11 12.20 25.07 13.58
C ALA A 11 13.30 24.67 14.57
N GLN A 12 12.98 24.52 15.86
CA GLN A 12 13.97 24.23 16.91
C GLN A 12 14.17 22.73 17.20
N LEU A 13 13.20 21.88 16.93
CA LEU A 13 13.31 20.44 17.21
C LEU A 13 14.03 19.67 16.09
N GLU A 14 13.81 20.03 14.82
CA GLU A 14 14.55 19.44 13.70
C GLU A 14 15.82 20.28 13.40
N ASN A 15 16.98 19.61 13.28
CA ASN A 15 18.20 20.28 12.84
C ASN A 15 17.98 20.89 11.45
N PHE A 16 18.12 22.22 11.32
CA PHE A 16 17.83 22.96 10.09
C PHE A 16 18.63 22.47 8.88
N ARG A 17 19.92 22.11 9.05
CA ARG A 17 20.74 21.57 7.97
C ARG A 17 20.23 20.22 7.49
N LEU A 18 19.76 19.38 8.42
CA LEU A 18 19.18 18.09 8.11
C LEU A 18 17.86 18.24 7.33
N LYS A 19 17.03 19.21 7.72
CA LYS A 19 15.79 19.56 7.00
C LYS A 19 16.09 20.04 5.57
N VAL A 20 17.06 20.93 5.41
CA VAL A 20 17.51 21.40 4.09
C VAL A 20 18.01 20.23 3.24
N PHE A 21 18.85 19.37 3.82
CA PHE A 21 19.37 18.19 3.13
C PHE A 21 18.25 17.24 2.68
N ARG A 22 17.30 16.93 3.57
CA ARG A 22 16.16 16.08 3.26
C ARG A 22 15.35 16.63 2.09
N THR A 23 15.03 17.93 2.12
CA THR A 23 14.27 18.58 1.04
C THR A 23 15.01 18.56 -0.30
N VAL A 24 16.34 18.75 -0.31
CA VAL A 24 17.13 18.60 -1.55
C VAL A 24 17.15 17.15 -2.01
N GLY A 25 17.28 16.18 -1.10
CA GLY A 25 17.32 14.75 -1.40
C GLY A 25 16.01 14.21 -1.97
N GLU A 26 14.87 14.70 -1.48
CA GLU A 26 13.53 14.34 -1.97
C GLU A 26 13.27 14.84 -3.40
N HIS A 27 13.74 16.03 -3.71
CA HIS A 27 13.45 16.67 -5.00
C HIS A 27 14.60 16.62 -6.01
N LEU A 28 15.79 16.20 -5.58
CA LEU A 28 17.04 16.22 -6.36
C LEU A 28 17.29 17.57 -7.07
N SER A 29 16.86 18.67 -6.41
CA SER A 29 16.91 20.02 -6.95
C SER A 29 17.12 21.05 -5.85
N PHE A 30 18.27 21.73 -5.89
CA PHE A 30 18.58 22.82 -4.99
C PHE A 30 17.66 24.02 -5.15
N ARG A 31 17.24 24.31 -6.39
CA ARG A 31 16.29 25.38 -6.69
C ARG A 31 14.91 25.07 -6.09
N LYS A 32 14.41 23.85 -6.31
CA LYS A 32 13.10 23.45 -5.79
C LYS A 32 13.09 23.43 -4.26
N ALA A 33 14.17 22.95 -3.64
CA ALA A 33 14.32 23.00 -2.18
C ALA A 33 14.34 24.44 -1.66
N ALA A 34 15.01 25.37 -2.35
CA ALA A 34 15.01 26.77 -1.99
C ALA A 34 13.59 27.38 -2.02
N GLU A 35 12.82 27.11 -3.06
CA GLU A 35 11.43 27.54 -3.18
C GLU A 35 10.56 27.00 -2.01
N LEU A 36 10.67 25.70 -1.70
CA LEU A 36 9.89 25.04 -0.65
C LEU A 36 10.24 25.51 0.77
N LEU A 37 11.52 25.84 0.99
CA LEU A 37 12.02 26.28 2.30
C LEU A 37 12.00 27.81 2.47
N PHE A 38 11.50 28.54 1.48
CA PHE A 38 11.53 30.01 1.44
C PHE A 38 12.93 30.59 1.64
N LEU A 39 13.94 29.96 1.00
CA LEU A 39 15.33 30.33 1.02
C LEU A 39 15.82 30.72 -0.39
N THR A 40 17.01 31.30 -0.44
CA THR A 40 17.73 31.45 -1.71
C THR A 40 18.52 30.17 -2.04
N GLN A 41 18.69 29.86 -3.33
CA GLN A 41 19.50 28.70 -3.73
C GLN A 41 20.95 28.74 -3.19
N PRO A 42 21.65 29.88 -3.14
CA PRO A 42 22.94 29.99 -2.47
C PRO A 42 22.88 29.59 -0.98
N ALA A 43 21.84 30.01 -0.26
CA ALA A 43 21.66 29.62 1.14
C ALA A 43 21.51 28.12 1.32
N VAL A 44 20.67 27.47 0.50
CA VAL A 44 20.55 26.00 0.49
C VAL A 44 21.91 25.35 0.20
N THR A 45 22.65 25.85 -0.79
CA THR A 45 23.98 25.31 -1.14
C THR A 45 24.96 25.44 0.03
N LEU A 46 24.93 26.57 0.76
CA LEU A 46 25.78 26.78 1.93
C LEU A 46 25.44 25.78 3.06
N GLN A 47 24.17 25.56 3.34
CA GLN A 47 23.74 24.60 4.38
C GLN A 47 24.17 23.16 4.04
N ILE A 48 24.03 22.75 2.79
CA ILE A 48 24.48 21.41 2.35
C ILE A 48 26.02 21.30 2.46
N LYS A 49 26.77 22.29 2.00
CA LYS A 49 28.25 22.29 2.13
C LYS A 49 28.68 22.19 3.60
N ALA A 50 28.02 22.96 4.48
CA ALA A 50 28.33 22.91 5.90
C ALA A 50 28.04 21.51 6.50
N LEU A 51 26.91 20.87 6.11
CA LEU A 51 26.59 19.52 6.56
C LEU A 51 27.59 18.49 6.03
N GLU A 52 28.02 18.60 4.75
CA GLU A 52 29.02 17.73 4.14
C GLU A 52 30.38 17.89 4.84
N GLN A 53 30.74 19.11 5.23
CA GLN A 53 31.97 19.41 6.00
C GLN A 53 31.93 18.82 7.41
N ASP A 54 30.79 18.98 8.12
CA ASP A 54 30.62 18.44 9.48
C ASP A 54 30.72 16.91 9.48
N LEU A 55 30.17 16.24 8.43
CA LEU A 55 30.18 14.79 8.30
C LEU A 55 31.44 14.23 7.63
N GLY A 56 32.27 15.07 6.97
CA GLY A 56 33.47 14.66 6.24
C GLY A 56 33.19 13.85 4.97
N VAL A 57 31.93 13.86 4.46
CA VAL A 57 31.50 13.09 3.28
C VAL A 57 30.68 13.95 2.33
N ARG A 58 30.69 13.61 1.04
CA ARG A 58 29.77 14.22 0.07
C ARG A 58 28.44 13.48 0.11
N LEU A 59 27.35 14.24 0.10
CA LEU A 59 25.99 13.74 0.13
C LEU A 59 25.32 13.77 -1.26
N PHE A 60 25.77 14.71 -2.11
CA PHE A 60 25.29 14.84 -3.48
C PHE A 60 26.41 14.77 -4.49
N ASP A 61 26.17 14.09 -5.59
CA ASP A 61 26.94 14.22 -6.82
C ASP A 61 26.26 15.23 -7.74
N ARG A 62 27.05 16.15 -8.30
CA ARG A 62 26.61 17.21 -9.21
C ARG A 62 27.30 17.10 -10.57
N SER A 63 27.97 15.98 -10.84
CA SER A 63 28.58 15.72 -12.12
C SER A 63 27.53 15.52 -13.20
N GLY A 64 27.75 16.03 -14.40
CA GLY A 64 26.84 15.82 -15.54
C GLY A 64 25.57 16.67 -15.57
N GLY A 65 25.49 17.78 -14.81
CA GLY A 65 24.36 18.71 -14.86
C GLY A 65 23.10 18.25 -14.12
N HIS A 66 23.13 17.09 -13.50
CA HIS A 66 22.06 16.55 -12.65
C HIS A 66 22.54 16.40 -11.21
N VAL A 67 21.59 16.54 -10.27
CA VAL A 67 21.84 16.31 -8.85
C VAL A 67 21.39 14.88 -8.53
N THR A 68 22.31 14.07 -8.01
CA THR A 68 22.01 12.73 -7.52
C THR A 68 22.55 12.54 -6.11
N LEU A 69 22.00 11.59 -5.36
CA LEU A 69 22.54 11.23 -4.05
C LEU A 69 23.77 10.35 -4.21
N THR A 70 24.78 10.58 -3.37
CA THR A 70 25.84 9.61 -3.14
C THR A 70 25.31 8.42 -2.33
N LYS A 71 26.13 7.37 -2.15
CA LYS A 71 25.79 6.26 -1.25
C LYS A 71 25.55 6.74 0.18
N GLU A 72 26.41 7.64 0.66
CA GLU A 72 26.33 8.28 1.97
C GLU A 72 25.08 9.18 2.07
N GLY A 73 24.77 9.93 1.01
CA GLY A 73 23.57 10.74 0.91
C GLY A 73 22.29 9.89 0.99
N ALA A 74 22.25 8.76 0.30
CA ALA A 74 21.09 7.85 0.37
C ALA A 74 20.90 7.26 1.78
N ILE A 75 21.99 6.93 2.47
CA ILE A 75 21.95 6.49 3.86
C ILE A 75 21.41 7.60 4.76
N LEU A 76 21.97 8.81 4.67
CA LEU A 76 21.55 9.94 5.49
C LEU A 76 20.10 10.33 5.23
N LEU A 77 19.63 10.30 3.97
CA LEU A 77 18.24 10.64 3.63
C LEU A 77 17.25 9.72 4.33
N ARG A 78 17.52 8.42 4.34
CA ARG A 78 16.72 7.44 5.05
C ARG A 78 16.60 7.75 6.55
N TYR A 79 17.71 8.13 7.20
CA TYR A 79 17.69 8.51 8.62
C TYR A 79 17.10 9.89 8.85
N ALA A 80 17.27 10.83 7.94
CA ALA A 80 16.65 12.16 8.02
C ALA A 80 15.11 12.06 8.02
N HIS A 81 14.53 11.16 7.22
CA HIS A 81 13.10 10.89 7.28
C HIS A 81 12.64 10.31 8.63
N LYS A 82 13.42 9.39 9.22
CA LYS A 82 13.11 8.83 10.55
C LYS A 82 13.16 9.91 11.64
N ILE A 83 14.18 10.77 11.60
CA ILE A 83 14.31 11.88 12.55
C ILE A 83 13.14 12.85 12.41
N ALA A 84 12.75 13.21 11.19
CA ALA A 84 11.61 14.08 10.93
C ALA A 84 10.29 13.48 11.44
N ALA A 85 10.11 12.17 11.30
CA ALA A 85 8.94 11.46 11.83
C ALA A 85 8.89 11.51 13.36
N ILE A 86 10.03 11.25 14.04
CA ILE A 86 10.14 11.33 15.51
C ILE A 86 9.88 12.77 16.00
N VAL A 87 10.44 13.76 15.33
CA VAL A 87 10.19 15.17 15.67
C VAL A 87 8.70 15.50 15.57
N SER A 88 8.04 15.07 14.48
CA SER A 88 6.59 15.28 14.30
C SER A 88 5.77 14.57 15.39
N GLU A 89 6.20 13.39 15.86
CA GLU A 89 5.57 12.67 16.95
C GLU A 89 5.65 13.46 18.27
N VAL A 90 6.84 13.95 18.61
CA VAL A 90 7.07 14.77 19.80
C VAL A 90 6.22 16.05 19.76
N GLU A 91 6.14 16.70 18.61
CA GLU A 91 5.29 17.88 18.41
C GLU A 91 3.81 17.57 18.66
N GLN A 92 3.31 16.42 18.20
CA GLN A 92 1.93 15.99 18.42
C GLN A 92 1.63 15.65 19.90
N GLU A 93 2.61 15.05 20.59
CA GLU A 93 2.45 14.73 22.02
C GLU A 93 2.48 15.99 22.90
N LEU A 94 3.33 16.96 22.55
CA LEU A 94 3.48 18.21 23.32
C LEU A 94 2.35 19.20 23.08
N LEU A 95 1.71 19.18 21.92
CA LEU A 95 0.66 20.12 21.52
C LEU A 95 -0.64 19.40 21.13
N PRO A 96 -1.25 18.61 22.05
CA PRO A 96 -2.48 17.92 21.75
C PRO A 96 -3.62 18.94 21.52
N GLY A 97 -4.11 19.03 20.30
CA GLY A 97 -5.27 19.84 19.91
C GLY A 97 -5.03 20.94 18.87
N GLU A 98 -3.79 21.35 18.58
CA GLU A 98 -3.47 22.31 17.52
C GLU A 98 -2.79 21.68 16.29
N GLY A 99 -2.34 20.44 16.41
CA GLY A 99 -1.56 19.76 15.37
C GLY A 99 -2.42 18.93 14.43
N GLN A 100 -2.88 19.48 13.31
CA GLN A 100 -3.26 18.64 12.18
C GLN A 100 -2.02 17.82 11.79
N LEU A 101 -2.19 16.48 11.67
CA LEU A 101 -1.14 15.61 11.17
C LEU A 101 -0.53 16.19 9.90
N SER A 102 0.79 16.31 9.88
CA SER A 102 1.54 16.85 8.76
C SER A 102 2.70 15.93 8.39
N GLY A 103 3.31 16.13 7.24
CA GLY A 103 4.42 15.32 6.75
C GLY A 103 3.98 14.32 5.69
N ILE A 104 4.78 13.26 5.48
CA ILE A 104 4.60 12.28 4.41
C ILE A 104 4.08 10.97 5.00
N LEU A 105 2.92 10.51 4.56
CA LEU A 105 2.46 9.14 4.74
C LEU A 105 3.03 8.29 3.60
N ALA A 106 4.13 7.58 3.85
CA ALA A 106 4.70 6.62 2.91
C ALA A 106 4.02 5.25 3.09
N LEU A 107 3.08 4.95 2.20
CA LEU A 107 2.21 3.79 2.28
C LEU A 107 2.53 2.79 1.17
N GLY A 108 2.78 1.52 1.53
CA GLY A 108 2.88 0.40 0.61
C GLY A 108 1.59 -0.40 0.58
N VAL A 109 1.05 -0.70 -0.60
CA VAL A 109 -0.27 -1.36 -0.68
C VAL A 109 -0.29 -2.42 -1.76
N SER A 110 -0.78 -3.62 -1.43
CA SER A 110 -0.97 -4.65 -2.44
C SER A 110 -2.03 -4.25 -3.46
N THR A 111 -1.86 -4.73 -4.69
CA THR A 111 -2.58 -4.24 -5.88
C THR A 111 -4.09 -4.22 -5.72
N THR A 112 -4.68 -5.30 -5.19
CA THR A 112 -6.13 -5.40 -5.01
C THR A 112 -6.64 -4.39 -3.98
N ILE A 113 -5.94 -4.26 -2.85
CA ILE A 113 -6.32 -3.27 -1.82
C ILE A 113 -6.19 -1.86 -2.38
N ALA A 114 -5.09 -1.57 -3.11
CA ALA A 114 -4.84 -0.25 -3.68
C ALA A 114 -5.93 0.19 -4.67
N GLN A 115 -6.48 -0.75 -5.43
CA GLN A 115 -7.48 -0.46 -6.46
C GLN A 115 -8.92 -0.37 -5.91
N TYR A 116 -9.28 -1.24 -4.97
CA TYR A 116 -10.70 -1.42 -4.62
C TYR A 116 -11.07 -1.02 -3.19
N VAL A 117 -10.13 -1.00 -2.25
CA VAL A 117 -10.39 -0.74 -0.83
C VAL A 117 -9.80 0.60 -0.38
N LEU A 118 -8.52 0.81 -0.68
CA LEU A 118 -7.76 1.97 -0.21
C LEU A 118 -8.38 3.33 -0.57
N PRO A 119 -8.94 3.57 -1.78
CA PRO A 119 -9.52 4.87 -2.12
C PRO A 119 -10.62 5.31 -1.16
N ARG A 120 -11.41 4.35 -0.64
CA ARG A 120 -12.47 4.63 0.34
C ARG A 120 -11.91 4.98 1.72
N LEU A 121 -10.81 4.35 2.13
CA LEU A 121 -10.10 4.69 3.37
C LEU A 121 -9.42 6.05 3.26
N LEU A 122 -8.69 6.29 2.18
CA LEU A 122 -7.95 7.53 1.98
C LEU A 122 -8.86 8.75 1.83
N GLY A 123 -10.01 8.59 1.16
CA GLY A 123 -10.96 9.70 0.99
C GLY A 123 -11.39 10.32 2.32
N VAL A 124 -11.61 9.50 3.34
CA VAL A 124 -11.96 9.97 4.69
C VAL A 124 -10.71 10.46 5.43
N PHE A 125 -9.65 9.65 5.46
CA PHE A 125 -8.44 9.98 6.22
C PHE A 125 -7.77 11.28 5.78
N LEU A 126 -7.63 11.51 4.48
CA LEU A 126 -7.00 12.73 3.95
C LEU A 126 -7.91 13.97 4.09
N ALA A 127 -9.24 13.79 4.11
CA ALA A 127 -10.16 14.90 4.41
C ALA A 127 -9.99 15.42 5.86
N GLU A 128 -9.71 14.50 6.80
CA GLU A 128 -9.45 14.86 8.20
C GLU A 128 -8.01 15.39 8.40
N HIS A 129 -7.10 15.10 7.48
CA HIS A 129 -5.67 15.40 7.60
C HIS A 129 -5.10 16.10 6.35
N ALA A 130 -5.67 17.27 6.00
CA ALA A 130 -5.36 17.99 4.76
C ALA A 130 -3.89 18.42 4.59
N ARG A 131 -3.07 18.40 5.65
CA ARG A 131 -1.64 18.75 5.59
C ARG A 131 -0.74 17.54 5.31
N LEU A 132 -1.30 16.33 5.26
CA LEU A 132 -0.53 15.14 4.91
C LEU A 132 -0.27 15.08 3.40
N GLN A 133 0.95 14.71 3.06
CA GLN A 133 1.33 14.31 1.71
C GLN A 133 1.34 12.78 1.63
N LEU A 134 0.66 12.22 0.64
CA LEU A 134 0.65 10.78 0.42
C LEU A 134 1.75 10.39 -0.57
N SER A 135 2.61 9.45 -0.16
CA SER A 135 3.52 8.72 -1.05
C SER A 135 3.05 7.27 -1.12
N LEU A 136 2.40 6.89 -2.21
CA LEU A 136 1.80 5.58 -2.39
C LEU A 136 2.67 4.69 -3.30
N HIS A 137 2.99 3.50 -2.81
CA HIS A 137 3.65 2.45 -3.59
C HIS A 137 2.72 1.24 -3.70
N SER A 138 2.49 0.77 -4.91
CA SER A 138 1.67 -0.41 -5.17
C SER A 138 2.50 -1.55 -5.76
N GLY A 139 2.17 -2.79 -5.39
CA GLY A 139 2.85 -3.99 -5.87
C GLY A 139 2.16 -5.25 -5.32
N ASN A 140 2.77 -6.41 -5.49
CA ASN A 140 2.28 -7.63 -4.81
C ASN A 140 2.75 -7.67 -3.34
N THR A 141 2.26 -8.64 -2.59
CA THR A 141 2.56 -8.76 -1.15
C THR A 141 4.07 -8.78 -0.87
N ASP A 142 4.84 -9.56 -1.62
CA ASP A 142 6.29 -9.66 -1.40
C ASP A 142 7.00 -8.34 -1.71
N ALA A 143 6.61 -7.64 -2.77
CA ALA A 143 7.17 -6.33 -3.11
C ALA A 143 6.89 -5.29 -2.01
N ILE A 144 5.67 -5.25 -1.46
CA ILE A 144 5.33 -4.34 -0.36
C ILE A 144 6.14 -4.64 0.90
N VAL A 145 6.29 -5.92 1.24
CA VAL A 145 7.13 -6.34 2.38
C VAL A 145 8.58 -5.91 2.19
N GLN A 146 9.14 -6.03 0.98
CA GLN A 146 10.50 -5.56 0.68
C GLN A 146 10.64 -4.03 0.79
N LEU A 147 9.64 -3.27 0.34
CA LEU A 147 9.62 -1.82 0.53
C LEU A 147 9.58 -1.43 2.02
N LEU A 148 8.81 -2.15 2.83
CA LEU A 148 8.73 -1.96 4.28
C LEU A 148 10.08 -2.27 4.95
N LEU A 149 10.70 -3.40 4.62
CA LEU A 149 11.99 -3.82 5.20
C LEU A 149 13.14 -2.90 4.78
N SER A 150 13.06 -2.26 3.61
CA SER A 150 14.03 -1.28 3.13
C SER A 150 13.72 0.16 3.56
N ASP A 151 12.76 0.38 4.45
CA ASP A 151 12.31 1.69 4.95
C ASP A 151 11.86 2.67 3.84
N LYS A 152 11.44 2.16 2.68
CA LYS A 152 10.86 2.99 1.60
C LYS A 152 9.41 3.34 1.87
N VAL A 153 8.72 2.53 2.66
CA VAL A 153 7.37 2.80 3.17
C VAL A 153 7.37 2.63 4.68
N SER A 154 6.53 3.39 5.36
CA SER A 154 6.44 3.40 6.83
C SER A 154 5.47 2.35 7.36
N ILE A 155 4.47 2.00 6.54
CA ILE A 155 3.41 1.06 6.85
C ILE A 155 2.91 0.43 5.54
N GLY A 156 2.37 -0.78 5.61
CA GLY A 156 1.82 -1.45 4.45
C GLY A 156 0.42 -2.04 4.69
N LEU A 157 -0.32 -2.23 3.59
CA LEU A 157 -1.55 -3.03 3.54
C LEU A 157 -1.34 -4.17 2.56
N ILE A 158 -1.48 -5.40 3.02
CA ILE A 158 -1.27 -6.61 2.20
C ILE A 158 -2.42 -7.59 2.28
N GLU A 159 -2.50 -8.49 1.33
CA GLU A 159 -3.62 -9.42 1.13
C GLU A 159 -3.25 -10.91 1.31
N GLY A 160 -2.14 -11.17 1.93
CA GLY A 160 -1.67 -12.53 2.20
C GLY A 160 -0.67 -12.54 3.34
N PRO A 161 -0.23 -13.71 3.79
CA PRO A 161 0.68 -13.82 4.90
C PRO A 161 2.05 -13.21 4.56
N ALA A 162 2.56 -12.36 5.44
CA ALA A 162 3.97 -12.00 5.45
C ALA A 162 4.76 -13.15 6.13
N ARG A 163 5.79 -13.64 5.44
CA ARG A 163 6.61 -14.77 5.95
C ARG A 163 7.84 -14.30 6.73
N GLN A 164 8.15 -13.02 6.67
CA GLN A 164 9.33 -12.42 7.28
C GLN A 164 9.10 -12.19 8.78
N ARG A 165 10.02 -12.66 9.61
CA ARG A 165 9.93 -12.52 11.07
C ARG A 165 10.07 -11.06 11.55
N GLU A 166 10.63 -10.21 10.72
CA GLU A 166 10.80 -8.78 10.96
C GLU A 166 9.56 -7.95 10.69
N VAL A 167 8.46 -8.57 10.23
CA VAL A 167 7.19 -7.93 9.91
C VAL A 167 6.13 -8.31 10.92
N ARG A 168 5.53 -7.31 11.57
CA ARG A 168 4.32 -7.44 12.38
C ARG A 168 3.11 -7.34 11.46
N THR A 169 2.12 -8.19 11.69
CA THR A 169 0.88 -8.22 10.91
C THR A 169 -0.33 -8.10 11.81
N GLU A 170 -1.31 -7.32 11.39
CA GLU A 170 -2.57 -7.12 12.12
C GLU A 170 -3.73 -7.20 11.12
N ALA A 171 -4.67 -8.10 11.39
CA ALA A 171 -5.85 -8.23 10.53
C ALA A 171 -6.75 -7.00 10.70
N PHE A 172 -7.17 -6.38 9.57
CA PHE A 172 -8.07 -5.24 9.63
C PHE A 172 -9.41 -5.49 8.91
N MET A 173 -9.45 -6.35 7.91
CA MET A 173 -10.67 -6.63 7.16
C MET A 173 -10.65 -8.04 6.58
N GLU A 174 -11.80 -8.73 6.63
CA GLU A 174 -11.97 -10.01 5.93
C GLU A 174 -12.31 -9.78 4.46
N ASP A 175 -11.78 -10.65 3.58
CA ASP A 175 -12.08 -10.69 2.15
C ASP A 175 -12.37 -12.12 1.71
N ARG A 176 -13.22 -12.24 0.71
CA ARG A 176 -13.52 -13.51 0.06
C ARG A 176 -13.04 -13.51 -1.37
N LEU A 177 -12.25 -14.52 -1.73
CA LEU A 177 -11.90 -14.80 -3.12
C LEU A 177 -12.96 -15.69 -3.73
N VAL A 178 -13.54 -15.25 -4.84
CA VAL A 178 -14.60 -15.98 -5.56
C VAL A 178 -14.09 -16.40 -6.93
N LEU A 179 -14.49 -17.57 -7.36
CA LEU A 179 -14.22 -18.04 -8.72
C LEU A 179 -15.14 -17.27 -9.67
N ILE A 180 -14.54 -16.68 -10.71
CA ILE A 180 -15.27 -15.99 -11.76
C ILE A 180 -15.17 -16.73 -13.09
N ALA A 181 -16.23 -16.62 -13.87
CA ALA A 181 -16.35 -17.19 -15.20
C ALA A 181 -17.16 -16.27 -16.12
N ARG A 182 -17.16 -16.56 -17.42
CA ARG A 182 -18.09 -15.94 -18.38
C ARG A 182 -19.53 -16.41 -18.11
N PRO A 183 -20.54 -15.55 -18.33
CA PRO A 183 -21.94 -15.87 -18.08
C PRO A 183 -22.53 -16.97 -18.98
N ASP A 184 -21.85 -17.30 -20.07
CA ASP A 184 -22.26 -18.35 -21.02
C ASP A 184 -21.87 -19.78 -20.58
N LEU A 185 -21.19 -19.92 -19.44
CA LEU A 185 -21.02 -21.22 -18.81
C LEU A 185 -22.37 -21.67 -18.23
N GLU A 186 -22.92 -22.78 -18.75
CA GLU A 186 -24.23 -23.34 -18.35
C GLU A 186 -24.35 -23.69 -16.85
N PHE A 187 -23.34 -23.42 -16.04
CA PHE A 187 -23.23 -23.93 -14.67
C PHE A 187 -22.80 -22.87 -13.67
N ARG A 188 -23.72 -22.49 -12.80
CA ARG A 188 -23.43 -21.70 -11.60
C ARG A 188 -22.66 -22.47 -10.51
N ARG A 189 -22.50 -23.78 -10.68
CA ARG A 189 -21.77 -24.65 -9.75
C ARG A 189 -20.91 -25.63 -10.53
N LEU A 190 -19.60 -25.61 -10.25
CA LEU A 190 -18.63 -26.53 -10.86
C LEU A 190 -18.36 -27.71 -9.93
N SER A 191 -18.42 -28.92 -10.50
CA SER A 191 -17.86 -30.12 -9.86
C SER A 191 -16.31 -30.05 -9.91
N HIS A 192 -15.68 -30.84 -9.07
CA HIS A 192 -14.22 -30.97 -9.04
C HIS A 192 -13.61 -31.30 -10.42
N ASP A 193 -14.21 -32.28 -11.14
CA ASP A 193 -13.71 -32.70 -12.46
C ASP A 193 -13.79 -31.58 -13.51
N ARG A 194 -14.84 -30.79 -13.47
CA ARG A 194 -15.02 -29.65 -14.38
C ARG A 194 -14.06 -28.52 -14.06
N LEU A 195 -13.82 -28.25 -12.78
CA LEU A 195 -12.81 -27.27 -12.37
C LEU A 195 -11.43 -27.69 -12.88
N LEU A 196 -11.03 -28.95 -12.72
CA LEU A 196 -9.74 -29.47 -13.20
C LEU A 196 -9.66 -29.48 -14.73
N ALA A 197 -10.78 -29.65 -15.43
CA ALA A 197 -10.83 -29.58 -16.90
C ALA A 197 -10.77 -28.14 -17.45
N SER A 198 -10.92 -27.14 -16.58
CA SER A 198 -10.83 -25.73 -16.97
C SER A 198 -9.38 -25.25 -17.03
N THR A 199 -9.14 -24.17 -17.77
CA THR A 199 -7.91 -23.37 -17.64
C THR A 199 -8.03 -22.50 -16.40
N LEU A 200 -7.12 -22.65 -15.45
CA LEU A 200 -7.06 -21.82 -14.25
C LEU A 200 -6.15 -20.60 -14.49
N LEU A 201 -6.71 -19.42 -14.29
CA LEU A 201 -5.96 -18.16 -14.33
C LEU A 201 -5.52 -17.82 -12.90
N VAL A 202 -4.21 -17.68 -12.71
CA VAL A 202 -3.60 -17.40 -11.41
C VAL A 202 -2.80 -16.11 -11.43
N ARG A 203 -2.63 -15.49 -10.27
CA ARG A 203 -1.75 -14.34 -10.11
C ARG A 203 -0.28 -14.77 -10.19
N GLU A 204 0.57 -13.79 -10.38
CA GLU A 204 2.03 -13.93 -10.40
C GLU A 204 2.60 -14.40 -9.06
N TYR A 205 3.84 -14.88 -9.09
CA TYR A 205 4.59 -15.23 -7.89
C TYR A 205 4.75 -14.02 -6.96
N GLY A 206 4.69 -14.23 -5.63
CA GLY A 206 4.73 -13.15 -4.64
C GLY A 206 3.37 -12.48 -4.39
N SER A 207 2.32 -12.84 -5.15
CA SER A 207 0.96 -12.38 -4.89
C SER A 207 0.35 -13.08 -3.68
N GLY A 208 -0.15 -12.29 -2.72
CA GLY A 208 -0.90 -12.82 -1.58
C GLY A 208 -2.17 -13.54 -2.00
N SER A 209 -2.88 -13.06 -3.02
CA SER A 209 -4.06 -13.73 -3.60
C SER A 209 -3.72 -15.13 -4.10
N ARG A 210 -2.64 -15.26 -4.88
CA ARG A 210 -2.16 -16.55 -5.37
C ARG A 210 -1.91 -17.52 -4.22
N HIS A 211 -1.14 -17.07 -3.23
CA HIS A 211 -0.78 -17.90 -2.08
C HIS A 211 -2.02 -18.44 -1.35
N VAL A 212 -3.02 -17.60 -1.12
CA VAL A 212 -4.27 -17.99 -0.45
C VAL A 212 -5.07 -18.97 -1.29
N VAL A 213 -5.17 -18.73 -2.61
CA VAL A 213 -5.89 -19.64 -3.53
C VAL A 213 -5.18 -20.99 -3.61
N GLU A 214 -3.86 -21.03 -3.78
CA GLU A 214 -3.09 -22.28 -3.81
C GLU A 214 -3.27 -23.10 -2.53
N ALA A 215 -3.16 -22.45 -1.36
CA ALA A 215 -3.36 -23.13 -0.08
C ALA A 215 -4.80 -23.67 0.08
N ALA A 216 -5.80 -22.91 -0.35
CA ALA A 216 -7.20 -23.36 -0.29
C ALA A 216 -7.47 -24.54 -1.25
N LEU A 217 -6.91 -24.49 -2.46
CA LEU A 217 -6.97 -25.59 -3.42
C LEU A 217 -6.29 -26.85 -2.88
N GLU A 218 -5.08 -26.74 -2.32
CA GLU A 218 -4.36 -27.85 -1.73
C GLU A 218 -5.12 -28.49 -0.56
N ASN A 219 -5.71 -27.70 0.32
CA ASN A 219 -6.53 -28.15 1.43
C ASN A 219 -7.80 -28.89 0.95
N ALA A 220 -8.32 -28.53 -0.21
CA ALA A 220 -9.45 -29.21 -0.87
C ALA A 220 -9.03 -30.41 -1.74
N GLY A 221 -7.74 -30.78 -1.74
CA GLY A 221 -7.20 -31.92 -2.50
C GLY A 221 -6.82 -31.62 -3.95
N PHE A 222 -6.86 -30.35 -4.37
CA PHE A 222 -6.46 -29.95 -5.73
C PHE A 222 -4.97 -29.57 -5.76
N LYS A 223 -4.29 -30.01 -6.80
CA LYS A 223 -2.92 -29.58 -7.11
C LYS A 223 -2.92 -28.77 -8.40
N LEU A 224 -2.20 -27.66 -8.46
CA LEU A 224 -2.14 -26.83 -9.68
C LEU A 224 -1.77 -27.65 -10.93
N LYS A 225 -0.85 -28.59 -10.80
CA LYS A 225 -0.45 -29.50 -11.90
C LYS A 225 -1.56 -30.44 -12.39
N SER A 226 -2.66 -30.56 -11.67
CA SER A 226 -3.80 -31.40 -12.05
C SER A 226 -4.82 -30.65 -12.91
N PHE A 227 -4.69 -29.33 -13.03
CA PHE A 227 -5.51 -28.54 -13.95
C PHE A 227 -5.09 -28.79 -15.40
N LYS A 228 -6.06 -28.73 -16.31
CA LYS A 228 -5.84 -28.87 -17.75
C LYS A 228 -4.78 -27.87 -18.24
N ASN A 229 -4.85 -26.64 -17.78
CA ASN A 229 -3.89 -25.59 -18.07
C ASN A 229 -3.89 -24.56 -16.94
N VAL A 230 -2.75 -23.91 -16.71
CA VAL A 230 -2.59 -22.81 -15.75
C VAL A 230 -1.92 -21.64 -16.45
N ILE A 231 -2.53 -20.48 -16.43
CA ILE A 231 -1.99 -19.25 -17.02
C ILE A 231 -1.73 -18.25 -15.89
N GLU A 232 -0.51 -17.74 -15.82
CA GLU A 232 -0.10 -16.74 -14.85
C GLU A 232 -0.30 -15.33 -15.42
N LEU A 233 -0.92 -14.45 -14.62
CA LEU A 233 -1.17 -13.05 -14.93
C LEU A 233 -0.76 -12.16 -13.75
N ASP A 234 -0.34 -10.93 -14.04
CA ASP A 234 0.29 -10.03 -13.05
C ASP A 234 -0.68 -9.09 -12.31
N SER A 235 -1.96 -9.14 -12.63
CA SER A 235 -2.96 -8.29 -11.98
C SER A 235 -4.35 -8.90 -11.91
N THR A 236 -5.16 -8.45 -10.96
CA THR A 236 -6.58 -8.83 -10.84
C THR A 236 -7.36 -8.40 -12.07
N GLU A 237 -7.06 -7.22 -12.64
CA GLU A 237 -7.69 -6.72 -13.86
C GLU A 237 -7.38 -7.61 -15.06
N ALA A 238 -6.12 -8.08 -15.20
CA ALA A 238 -5.74 -9.00 -16.26
C ALA A 238 -6.48 -10.33 -16.16
N ILE A 239 -6.68 -10.86 -14.93
CA ILE A 239 -7.50 -12.07 -14.71
C ILE A 239 -8.94 -11.82 -15.13
N LYS A 240 -9.58 -10.72 -14.71
CA LYS A 240 -10.96 -10.38 -15.08
C LYS A 240 -11.13 -10.31 -16.59
N SER A 241 -10.26 -9.55 -17.26
CA SER A 241 -10.29 -9.40 -18.73
C SER A 241 -10.06 -10.72 -19.45
N ALA A 242 -9.16 -11.57 -18.95
CA ALA A 242 -8.90 -12.89 -19.54
C ALA A 242 -10.09 -13.84 -19.37
N VAL A 243 -10.78 -13.80 -18.20
CA VAL A 243 -12.02 -14.56 -17.99
C VAL A 243 -13.12 -14.08 -18.92
N GLU A 244 -13.31 -12.77 -19.05
CA GLU A 244 -14.30 -12.16 -19.95
C GLU A 244 -14.04 -12.54 -21.41
N ALA A 245 -12.76 -12.61 -21.80
CA ALA A 245 -12.34 -13.10 -23.12
C ALA A 245 -12.49 -14.61 -23.32
N GLY A 246 -12.88 -15.36 -22.28
CA GLY A 246 -13.10 -16.81 -22.36
C GLY A 246 -11.86 -17.67 -22.25
N LEU A 247 -10.73 -17.13 -21.73
CA LEU A 247 -9.49 -17.90 -21.58
C LEU A 247 -9.57 -18.98 -20.50
N GLY A 248 -10.48 -18.83 -19.52
CA GLY A 248 -10.61 -19.77 -18.42
C GLY A 248 -11.40 -19.20 -17.25
N VAL A 249 -11.11 -19.70 -16.05
CA VAL A 249 -11.71 -19.28 -14.78
C VAL A 249 -10.60 -18.79 -13.84
N GLY A 250 -10.92 -17.90 -12.92
CA GLY A 250 -9.92 -17.37 -11.98
C GLY A 250 -10.52 -16.95 -10.66
N PHE A 251 -9.73 -17.00 -9.59
CA PHE A 251 -10.14 -16.50 -8.27
C PHE A 251 -9.74 -15.03 -8.12
N VAL A 252 -10.70 -14.20 -7.78
CA VAL A 252 -10.50 -12.78 -7.52
C VAL A 252 -11.24 -12.33 -6.26
N SER A 253 -10.81 -11.22 -5.67
CA SER A 253 -11.51 -10.60 -4.54
C SER A 253 -12.94 -10.23 -4.92
N CYS A 254 -13.89 -10.48 -4.02
CA CYS A 254 -15.26 -10.04 -4.22
C CYS A 254 -15.38 -8.51 -4.35
N TRP A 255 -14.43 -7.75 -3.82
CA TRP A 255 -14.35 -6.30 -3.98
C TRP A 255 -14.04 -5.86 -5.43
N ALA A 256 -13.42 -6.76 -6.22
CA ALA A 256 -12.95 -6.44 -7.56
C ALA A 256 -13.98 -6.61 -8.67
N ILE A 257 -15.14 -7.24 -8.40
CA ILE A 257 -16.05 -7.74 -9.45
C ILE A 257 -17.46 -7.14 -9.41
N HIS A 258 -17.69 -6.15 -8.55
CA HIS A 258 -19.04 -5.62 -8.35
C HIS A 258 -19.65 -5.08 -9.65
N LYS A 259 -18.89 -4.32 -10.40
CA LYS A 259 -19.33 -3.71 -11.67
C LYS A 259 -19.56 -4.76 -12.76
N GLU A 260 -18.68 -5.73 -12.87
CA GLU A 260 -18.74 -6.79 -13.88
C GLU A 260 -19.96 -7.69 -13.67
N ILE A 261 -20.31 -7.97 -12.40
CA ILE A 261 -21.53 -8.73 -12.06
C ILE A 261 -22.78 -7.91 -12.37
N GLU A 262 -22.81 -6.61 -12.01
CA GLU A 262 -23.95 -5.74 -12.34
C GLU A 262 -24.18 -5.62 -13.86
N LEU A 263 -23.12 -5.55 -14.63
CA LEU A 263 -23.18 -5.47 -16.09
C LEU A 263 -23.40 -6.82 -16.76
N GLY A 264 -23.38 -7.93 -16.01
CA GLY A 264 -23.47 -9.27 -16.57
C GLY A 264 -22.29 -9.69 -17.43
N ALA A 265 -21.12 -9.02 -17.30
CA ALA A 265 -19.90 -9.35 -18.01
C ALA A 265 -19.21 -10.60 -17.43
N LEU A 266 -19.36 -10.81 -16.14
CA LEU A 266 -18.82 -11.96 -15.39
C LEU A 266 -19.89 -12.51 -14.46
N GLU A 267 -19.73 -13.78 -14.09
CA GLU A 267 -20.54 -14.41 -13.03
C GLU A 267 -19.65 -15.08 -11.99
N VAL A 268 -20.18 -15.20 -10.76
CA VAL A 268 -19.54 -15.96 -9.69
C VAL A 268 -20.01 -17.41 -9.79
N VAL A 269 -19.05 -18.31 -9.83
CA VAL A 269 -19.27 -19.75 -9.87
C VAL A 269 -18.88 -20.36 -8.53
N GLU A 270 -19.76 -21.18 -7.98
CA GLU A 270 -19.46 -21.94 -6.76
C GLU A 270 -18.72 -23.24 -7.10
N VAL A 271 -17.74 -23.58 -6.28
CA VAL A 271 -17.08 -24.89 -6.32
C VAL A 271 -17.45 -25.65 -5.06
N GLU A 272 -17.88 -26.90 -5.22
CA GLU A 272 -18.33 -27.71 -4.10
C GLU A 272 -17.18 -27.94 -3.09
N GLY A 273 -17.46 -27.64 -1.81
CA GLY A 273 -16.48 -27.81 -0.73
C GLY A 273 -15.32 -26.81 -0.74
N LEU A 274 -15.30 -25.84 -1.65
CA LEU A 274 -14.21 -24.86 -1.74
C LEU A 274 -14.72 -23.45 -1.38
N ARG A 275 -14.28 -22.96 -0.23
CA ARG A 275 -14.46 -21.56 0.20
C ARG A 275 -13.11 -20.93 0.45
N VAL A 276 -12.82 -19.84 -0.24
CA VAL A 276 -11.53 -19.15 -0.14
C VAL A 276 -11.74 -17.81 0.55
N THR A 277 -11.25 -17.70 1.78
CA THR A 277 -11.29 -16.46 2.57
C THR A 277 -9.88 -16.06 2.99
N ARG A 278 -9.69 -14.79 3.24
CA ARG A 278 -8.42 -14.22 3.75
C ARG A 278 -8.68 -12.99 4.60
N ASN A 279 -7.67 -12.56 5.33
CA ASN A 279 -7.65 -11.26 5.96
C ASN A 279 -6.77 -10.30 5.16
N TYR A 280 -7.21 -9.07 5.00
CA TYR A 280 -6.34 -7.97 4.68
C TYR A 280 -5.60 -7.56 5.94
N LEU A 281 -4.29 -7.32 5.81
CA LEU A 281 -3.40 -7.10 6.93
C LEU A 281 -2.76 -5.73 6.84
N VAL A 282 -2.75 -5.02 7.95
CA VAL A 282 -1.82 -3.91 8.17
C VAL A 282 -0.48 -4.53 8.53
N VAL A 283 0.59 -4.07 7.90
CA VAL A 283 1.95 -4.54 8.18
C VAL A 283 2.88 -3.40 8.56
N SER A 284 3.69 -3.64 9.58
CA SER A 284 4.73 -2.74 10.05
C SER A 284 5.98 -3.53 10.40
N ARG A 285 7.12 -2.86 10.57
CA ARG A 285 8.33 -3.53 11.06
C ARG A 285 8.16 -3.91 12.53
N VAL A 286 8.73 -5.05 12.91
CA VAL A 286 8.88 -5.42 14.32
C VAL A 286 9.79 -4.40 15.01
N GLY A 287 9.39 -3.90 16.17
CA GLY A 287 10.05 -2.85 16.91
C GLY A 287 9.03 -1.89 17.53
N PRO A 288 9.39 -0.62 17.70
CA PRO A 288 8.45 0.40 18.15
C PRO A 288 7.20 0.44 17.24
N GLU A 289 6.07 0.81 17.82
CA GLU A 289 4.84 1.00 17.04
C GLU A 289 5.04 2.12 16.00
N PRO A 290 4.39 2.03 14.82
CA PRO A 290 4.38 3.15 13.90
C PRO A 290 3.77 4.39 14.56
N SER A 291 4.44 5.52 14.42
CA SER A 291 4.04 6.81 14.99
C SER A 291 3.71 7.84 13.92
N GLY A 292 3.32 9.03 14.31
CA GLY A 292 3.00 10.11 13.39
C GLY A 292 1.93 9.72 12.37
N ALA A 293 2.12 10.10 11.11
CA ALA A 293 1.17 9.80 10.02
C ALA A 293 0.91 8.30 9.82
N ALA A 294 1.95 7.46 9.98
CA ALA A 294 1.82 6.02 9.83
C ALA A 294 1.03 5.39 10.98
N GLY A 295 1.27 5.82 12.23
CA GLY A 295 0.53 5.35 13.40
C GLY A 295 -0.93 5.76 13.35
N ALA A 296 -1.20 7.01 13.01
CA ALA A 296 -2.57 7.51 12.85
C ALA A 296 -3.33 6.76 11.74
N PHE A 297 -2.69 6.53 10.59
CA PHE A 297 -3.30 5.75 9.51
C PHE A 297 -3.55 4.29 9.92
N ARG A 298 -2.60 3.67 10.65
CA ARG A 298 -2.79 2.31 11.19
C ARG A 298 -4.04 2.24 12.08
N SER A 299 -4.14 3.12 13.08
CA SER A 299 -5.28 3.16 13.99
C SER A 299 -6.59 3.41 13.26
N PHE A 300 -6.60 4.37 12.32
CA PHE A 300 -7.74 4.67 11.47
C PHE A 300 -8.17 3.46 10.62
N ALA A 301 -7.23 2.77 9.97
CA ALA A 301 -7.52 1.61 9.13
C ALA A 301 -8.12 0.46 9.95
N LEU A 302 -7.57 0.17 11.13
CA LEU A 302 -8.06 -0.87 12.03
C LEU A 302 -9.47 -0.56 12.56
N ASP A 303 -9.75 0.69 12.90
CA ASP A 303 -11.06 1.11 13.40
C ASP A 303 -12.12 1.15 12.28
N ARG A 304 -11.78 1.74 11.13
CA ARG A 304 -12.72 1.95 10.02
C ARG A 304 -13.08 0.70 9.25
N ALA A 305 -12.24 -0.33 9.30
CA ALA A 305 -12.44 -1.57 8.56
C ALA A 305 -13.75 -2.28 8.88
N LYS A 306 -14.20 -2.25 10.13
CA LYS A 306 -15.48 -2.83 10.55
C LYS A 306 -16.66 -2.20 9.80
N HIS A 307 -16.69 -0.88 9.73
CA HIS A 307 -17.73 -0.13 9.04
C HIS A 307 -17.74 -0.36 7.52
N LEU A 308 -16.55 -0.52 6.92
CA LEU A 308 -16.44 -0.81 5.47
C LEU A 308 -17.00 -2.19 5.12
N SER A 309 -16.72 -3.19 5.94
CA SER A 309 -17.24 -4.55 5.73
C SER A 309 -18.77 -4.57 5.81
N GLU A 310 -19.36 -3.92 6.80
CA GLU A 310 -20.81 -3.80 6.96
C GLU A 310 -21.46 -3.05 5.79
N GLN A 311 -20.88 -1.96 5.32
CA GLN A 311 -21.38 -1.22 4.16
C GLN A 311 -21.35 -2.05 2.89
N TYR A 312 -20.31 -2.86 2.70
CA TYR A 312 -20.20 -3.75 1.55
C TYR A 312 -21.24 -4.85 1.56
N GLU A 313 -21.46 -5.49 2.70
CA GLU A 313 -22.50 -6.52 2.85
C GLU A 313 -23.92 -5.97 2.63
N ASN A 314 -24.22 -4.79 3.17
CA ASN A 314 -25.50 -4.11 2.98
C ASN A 314 -25.76 -3.73 1.50
N THR A 315 -24.73 -3.31 0.77
CA THR A 315 -24.85 -3.00 -0.66
C THR A 315 -25.13 -4.28 -1.47
N ARG A 316 -24.54 -5.40 -1.08
CA ARG A 316 -24.73 -6.70 -1.70
C ARG A 316 -26.14 -7.26 -1.51
N HIS A 317 -26.73 -7.09 -0.32
CA HIS A 317 -28.11 -7.52 -0.04
C HIS A 317 -29.15 -6.69 -0.79
N ARG A 318 -28.86 -5.42 -1.10
CA ARG A 318 -29.75 -4.57 -1.90
C ARG A 318 -29.76 -4.93 -3.40
N ASN A 319 -28.66 -5.48 -3.91
CA ASN A 319 -28.46 -5.77 -5.33
C ASN A 319 -28.58 -7.27 -5.65
N ALA A 320 -28.95 -8.11 -4.68
CA ALA A 320 -29.30 -9.51 -4.98
C ALA A 320 -30.62 -9.52 -5.78
N PRO A 321 -30.67 -10.12 -6.98
CA PRO A 321 -31.92 -10.23 -7.71
C PRO A 321 -32.91 -10.98 -6.82
N SER A 322 -34.06 -10.37 -6.59
CA SER A 322 -35.22 -11.05 -5.99
C SER A 322 -35.47 -12.33 -6.77
N ARG A 323 -35.51 -13.46 -6.07
CA ARG A 323 -35.76 -14.82 -6.58
C ARG A 323 -37.04 -14.91 -7.39
#